data_25517b84b236c01a8bdcb4db03409e09
#
_entry.id   25517b84b236c01a8bdcb4db03409e09
#
_cell.length_a   1.000
_cell.length_b   1.000
_cell.length_c   1.000
_cell.angle_alpha   90.00
_cell.angle_beta   90.00
_cell.angle_gamma   90.00
#
_symmetry.space_group_name_H-M   'P 1'
#
loop_
_entity.id
_entity.type
_entity.pdbx_description
1 polymer ?
#
loop_
_entity_poly.entity_id
_entity_poly.type
_entity_poly.pdbx_seq_one_letter_code
_entity_poly.pdbx_strand_id
1 'polypeptide(L)'
;MRTPLPALLLFLCTACLCTAGLAQDRSLTLYTSLAPTESGPLAQAFEKKTGIKVELWRAISEKVVQRAITEARARRFAVDVVETNAPEMEMMAREKLFAELDSPYLADLPAAAVPKHRMWIPDRMNFFVVAYNTAKVRREELPKSYLGFLDPKWKGRIGIEATDAEWMATLVKKWGGEAGLAHFRKLAELRPDVRKGHVLLAELIAAGEVQVGLTVYNANAESLKRKGAPIDWLPVQPVVARPQGIAVARNAPNPKAARAFVDFVLSPQGQELLVSMGRVPASTKVRTHLNDFEYTVVDPITVLDEQDKWNKLWEELFIRAEPKR
;
A
#
# COMPACT_ATOMS: atom_id res chain seq x y z
N MET A 1 -86.14 10.97 18.53
CA MET A 1 -85.00 11.06 19.46
C MET A 1 -83.78 10.60 18.77
N ARG A 2 -82.90 11.53 18.43
CA ARG A 2 -81.62 11.28 17.64
C ARG A 2 -80.48 11.34 18.67
N THR A 3 -79.72 10.26 18.78
CA THR A 3 -78.46 10.24 19.52
C THR A 3 -77.29 10.38 18.59
N PRO A 4 -76.33 11.24 18.85
CA PRO A 4 -75.12 11.36 17.96
C PRO A 4 -74.06 10.35 18.36
N LEU A 5 -73.38 9.73 17.37
CA LEU A 5 -72.15 8.99 17.53
C LEU A 5 -70.94 9.96 17.72
N PRO A 6 -69.97 9.64 18.58
CA PRO A 6 -68.77 10.45 18.70
C PRO A 6 -67.73 10.03 17.68
N ALA A 7 -67.14 11.05 17.07
CA ALA A 7 -65.93 10.95 16.26
C ALA A 7 -64.73 10.67 17.19
N LEU A 8 -64.11 9.49 17.04
CA LEU A 8 -62.81 9.20 17.63
C LEU A 8 -62.07 8.17 16.75
N LEU A 9 -61.25 8.61 15.84
CA LEU A 9 -60.16 7.80 15.18
C LEU A 9 -59.42 8.66 14.14
N LEU A 10 -58.48 9.47 14.60
CA LEU A 10 -57.38 9.98 13.73
C LEU A 10 -56.26 10.56 14.59
N PHE A 11 -55.48 9.71 15.24
CA PHE A 11 -54.20 10.12 15.79
C PHE A 11 -53.35 8.88 16.10
N LEU A 12 -52.82 8.24 15.07
CA LEU A 12 -51.70 7.27 15.21
C LEU A 12 -51.05 6.99 13.85
N CYS A 13 -50.29 7.91 13.31
CA CYS A 13 -49.37 7.64 12.21
C CYS A 13 -48.34 8.76 12.02
N THR A 14 -47.58 9.11 13.07
CA THR A 14 -46.50 10.10 12.93
C THR A 14 -45.23 9.77 13.72
N ALA A 15 -45.05 8.52 14.16
CA ALA A 15 -43.91 8.16 15.01
C ALA A 15 -42.91 7.19 14.35
N CYS A 16 -43.02 6.88 13.06
CA CYS A 16 -42.19 5.85 12.43
C CYS A 16 -41.14 6.33 11.39
N LEU A 17 -40.91 7.65 11.29
CA LEU A 17 -39.99 8.20 10.27
C LEU A 17 -38.64 8.69 10.80
N CYS A 18 -38.35 8.59 12.08
CA CYS A 18 -37.09 9.12 12.66
C CYS A 18 -36.01 8.06 12.96
N THR A 19 -36.24 6.78 12.72
CA THR A 19 -35.24 5.75 13.08
C THR A 19 -34.32 5.31 11.92
N ALA A 20 -34.60 5.69 10.70
CA ALA A 20 -33.73 5.32 9.57
C ALA A 20 -32.44 6.15 9.47
N GLY A 21 -32.40 7.37 10.04
CA GLY A 21 -31.21 8.24 9.99
C GLY A 21 -30.14 7.91 11.02
N LEU A 22 -30.50 7.20 12.12
CA LEU A 22 -29.55 6.87 13.18
C LEU A 22 -28.82 5.54 12.99
N ALA A 23 -29.28 4.69 12.08
CA ALA A 23 -28.61 3.42 11.79
C ALA A 23 -27.45 3.58 10.82
N GLN A 24 -27.45 4.63 10.00
CA GLN A 24 -26.46 4.88 8.94
C GLN A 24 -25.08 5.31 9.46
N ASP A 25 -25.01 5.90 10.66
CA ASP A 25 -23.74 6.36 11.27
C ASP A 25 -23.05 5.29 12.17
N ARG A 26 -23.54 4.05 12.22
CA ARG A 26 -23.03 3.01 13.13
C ARG A 26 -22.10 1.99 12.49
N SER A 27 -21.94 2.03 11.20
CA SER A 27 -21.02 1.13 10.47
C SER A 27 -20.44 1.80 9.23
N LEU A 28 -19.36 1.25 8.75
CA LEU A 28 -18.77 1.56 7.45
C LEU A 28 -18.28 0.28 6.76
N THR A 29 -18.23 0.28 5.44
CA THR A 29 -17.67 -0.81 4.63
C THR A 29 -16.30 -0.42 4.12
N LEU A 30 -15.28 -1.21 4.48
CA LEU A 30 -13.90 -1.06 4.01
C LEU A 30 -13.55 -2.14 2.98
N TYR A 31 -13.18 -1.71 1.75
CA TYR A 31 -12.54 -2.58 0.77
C TYR A 31 -11.03 -2.41 0.90
N THR A 32 -10.30 -3.51 1.14
CA THR A 32 -8.87 -3.43 1.43
C THR A 32 -8.06 -4.57 0.82
N SER A 33 -6.81 -4.27 0.48
CA SER A 33 -5.79 -5.26 0.15
C SER A 33 -4.87 -5.61 1.34
N LEU A 34 -5.02 -4.95 2.47
CA LEU A 34 -4.31 -5.26 3.72
C LEU A 34 -4.47 -6.72 4.12
N ALA A 35 -3.42 -7.31 4.65
CA ALA A 35 -3.54 -8.64 5.23
C ALA A 35 -4.53 -8.63 6.42
N PRO A 36 -5.24 -9.75 6.68
CA PRO A 36 -6.18 -9.83 7.82
C PRO A 36 -5.52 -9.51 9.17
N THR A 37 -4.23 -9.81 9.32
CA THR A 37 -3.41 -9.49 10.49
C THR A 37 -3.16 -7.99 10.69
N GLU A 38 -3.54 -7.16 9.74
CA GLU A 38 -3.40 -5.71 9.77
C GLU A 38 -4.77 -5.03 9.76
N SER A 39 -5.63 -5.40 8.79
CA SER A 39 -6.96 -4.80 8.65
C SER A 39 -7.86 -5.08 9.86
N GLY A 40 -7.80 -6.29 10.42
CA GLY A 40 -8.58 -6.65 11.61
C GLY A 40 -8.23 -5.81 12.83
N PRO A 41 -6.96 -5.73 13.28
CA PRO A 41 -6.57 -4.87 14.40
C PRO A 41 -6.90 -3.38 14.20
N LEU A 42 -6.72 -2.83 12.98
CA LEU A 42 -7.11 -1.45 12.69
C LEU A 42 -8.62 -1.23 12.84
N ALA A 43 -9.44 -2.13 12.29
CA ALA A 43 -10.89 -2.09 12.44
C ALA A 43 -11.31 -2.17 13.91
N GLN A 44 -10.80 -3.16 14.65
CA GLN A 44 -11.12 -3.34 16.07
C GLN A 44 -10.73 -2.14 16.93
N ALA A 45 -9.56 -1.55 16.69
CA ALA A 45 -9.13 -0.36 17.43
C ALA A 45 -10.02 0.85 17.14
N PHE A 46 -10.46 1.04 15.89
CA PHE A 46 -11.41 2.07 15.51
C PHE A 46 -12.78 1.83 16.14
N GLU A 47 -13.32 0.60 16.04
CA GLU A 47 -14.58 0.22 16.66
C GLU A 47 -14.58 0.46 18.18
N LYS A 48 -13.50 0.05 18.86
CA LYS A 48 -13.32 0.29 20.31
C LYS A 48 -13.32 1.77 20.66
N LYS A 49 -12.72 2.61 19.82
CA LYS A 49 -12.62 4.06 20.05
C LYS A 49 -13.92 4.80 19.79
N THR A 50 -14.67 4.39 18.77
CA THR A 50 -15.78 5.18 18.23
C THR A 50 -17.15 4.55 18.39
N GLY A 51 -17.23 3.22 18.61
CA GLY A 51 -18.46 2.45 18.57
C GLY A 51 -18.98 2.21 17.13
N ILE A 52 -18.27 2.67 16.09
CA ILE A 52 -18.65 2.49 14.69
C ILE A 52 -18.07 1.16 14.19
N LYS A 53 -18.93 0.27 13.70
CA LYS A 53 -18.53 -1.05 13.19
C LYS A 53 -17.87 -0.94 11.82
N VAL A 54 -16.82 -1.74 11.58
CA VAL A 54 -16.11 -1.82 10.28
C VAL A 54 -16.41 -3.16 9.61
N GLU A 55 -17.17 -3.12 8.52
CA GLU A 55 -17.44 -4.27 7.67
C GLU A 55 -16.28 -4.43 6.67
N LEU A 56 -15.46 -5.47 6.88
CA LEU A 56 -14.27 -5.71 6.06
C LEU A 56 -14.58 -6.58 4.86
N TRP A 57 -14.24 -6.10 3.66
CA TRP A 57 -14.08 -6.94 2.49
C TRP A 57 -12.64 -6.87 1.99
N ARG A 58 -11.95 -8.01 2.03
CA ARG A 58 -10.54 -8.13 1.69
C ARG A 58 -10.33 -8.94 0.41
N ALA A 59 -9.52 -8.41 -0.51
CA ALA A 59 -9.05 -9.12 -1.71
C ALA A 59 -7.64 -8.66 -2.08
N ILE A 60 -7.04 -9.24 -3.13
CA ILE A 60 -5.84 -8.68 -3.76
C ILE A 60 -6.19 -7.36 -4.46
N SER A 61 -5.20 -6.49 -4.66
CA SER A 61 -5.39 -5.12 -5.15
C SER A 61 -6.21 -5.04 -6.44
N GLU A 62 -5.93 -5.90 -7.42
CA GLU A 62 -6.65 -5.93 -8.71
C GLU A 62 -8.14 -6.25 -8.52
N LYS A 63 -8.47 -7.11 -7.55
CA LYS A 63 -9.86 -7.44 -7.23
C LYS A 63 -10.57 -6.31 -6.48
N VAL A 64 -9.84 -5.57 -5.64
CA VAL A 64 -10.37 -4.35 -5.00
C VAL A 64 -10.76 -3.33 -6.07
N VAL A 65 -9.86 -3.02 -6.99
CA VAL A 65 -10.12 -2.12 -8.13
C VAL A 65 -11.30 -2.61 -8.97
N GLN A 66 -11.24 -3.87 -9.40
CA GLN A 66 -12.29 -4.45 -10.25
C GLN A 66 -13.67 -4.31 -9.61
N ARG A 67 -13.79 -4.65 -8.32
CA ARG A 67 -15.05 -4.55 -7.59
C ARG A 67 -15.53 -3.12 -7.48
N ALA A 68 -14.68 -2.22 -6.99
CA ALA A 68 -15.03 -0.81 -6.79
C ALA A 68 -15.52 -0.14 -8.10
N ILE A 69 -14.80 -0.35 -9.22
CA ILE A 69 -15.18 0.20 -10.52
C ILE A 69 -16.48 -0.41 -11.02
N THR A 70 -16.63 -1.74 -10.94
CA THR A 70 -17.84 -2.44 -11.44
C THR A 70 -19.08 -2.00 -10.67
N GLU A 71 -19.01 -1.91 -9.34
CA GLU A 71 -20.13 -1.47 -8.51
C GLU A 71 -20.48 0.00 -8.78
N ALA A 72 -19.46 0.89 -8.92
CA ALA A 72 -19.71 2.29 -9.24
C ALA A 72 -20.37 2.48 -10.60
N ARG A 73 -19.93 1.75 -11.64
CA ARG A 73 -20.55 1.76 -12.97
C ARG A 73 -21.99 1.22 -12.95
N ALA A 74 -22.27 0.26 -12.09
CA ALA A 74 -23.62 -0.26 -11.84
C ALA A 74 -24.46 0.63 -10.90
N ARG A 75 -23.93 1.79 -10.46
CA ARG A 75 -24.56 2.69 -9.47
C ARG A 75 -24.89 1.99 -8.14
N ARG A 76 -24.10 0.98 -7.78
CA ARG A 76 -24.16 0.29 -6.49
C ARG A 76 -23.07 0.85 -5.59
N PHE A 77 -23.46 1.71 -4.67
CA PHE A 77 -22.53 2.40 -3.77
C PHE A 77 -22.53 1.69 -2.42
N ALA A 78 -21.78 0.60 -2.31
CA ALA A 78 -21.70 -0.23 -1.10
C ALA A 78 -20.46 0.05 -0.26
N VAL A 79 -19.42 0.64 -0.85
CA VAL A 79 -18.13 0.89 -0.18
C VAL A 79 -18.07 2.32 0.38
N ASP A 80 -17.55 2.43 1.59
CA ASP A 80 -17.29 3.71 2.25
C ASP A 80 -15.82 4.13 2.14
N VAL A 81 -14.91 3.18 2.39
CA VAL A 81 -13.46 3.40 2.37
C VAL A 81 -12.78 2.36 1.49
N VAL A 82 -11.83 2.78 0.70
CA VAL A 82 -10.95 1.90 -0.07
C VAL A 82 -9.51 2.09 0.39
N GLU A 83 -8.78 1.00 0.57
CA GLU A 83 -7.37 0.96 0.88
C GLU A 83 -6.67 -0.05 -0.02
N THR A 84 -5.63 0.38 -0.77
CA THR A 84 -4.80 -0.50 -1.60
C THR A 84 -3.51 0.22 -2.06
N ASN A 85 -2.77 -0.35 -3.02
CA ASN A 85 -1.54 0.25 -3.52
C ASN A 85 -1.80 1.57 -4.25
N ALA A 86 -0.82 2.45 -4.25
CA ALA A 86 -0.94 3.79 -4.84
C ALA A 86 -1.29 3.81 -6.34
N PRO A 87 -0.75 2.96 -7.23
CA PRO A 87 -1.16 2.96 -8.64
C PRO A 87 -2.64 2.61 -8.82
N GLU A 88 -3.15 1.63 -8.06
CA GLU A 88 -4.56 1.25 -8.08
C GLU A 88 -5.46 2.34 -7.49
N MET A 89 -5.00 3.05 -6.46
CA MET A 89 -5.70 4.22 -5.93
C MET A 89 -5.78 5.33 -6.98
N GLU A 90 -4.69 5.60 -7.68
CA GLU A 90 -4.65 6.58 -8.75
C GLU A 90 -5.58 6.23 -9.92
N MET A 91 -5.62 4.94 -10.31
CA MET A 91 -6.55 4.45 -11.33
C MET A 91 -8.01 4.74 -10.94
N MET A 92 -8.39 4.42 -9.71
CA MET A 92 -9.75 4.69 -9.20
C MET A 92 -10.04 6.19 -9.04
N ALA A 93 -9.03 7.00 -8.71
CA ALA A 93 -9.16 8.46 -8.65
C ALA A 93 -9.47 9.06 -10.04
N ARG A 94 -8.81 8.56 -11.10
CA ARG A 94 -9.11 8.96 -12.51
C ARG A 94 -10.52 8.59 -12.93
N GLU A 95 -11.05 7.49 -12.45
CA GLU A 95 -12.46 7.11 -12.62
C GLU A 95 -13.42 7.93 -11.73
N LYS A 96 -12.89 8.92 -10.97
CA LYS A 96 -13.64 9.82 -10.09
C LYS A 96 -14.41 9.08 -8.98
N LEU A 97 -13.89 7.96 -8.51
CA LEU A 97 -14.54 7.14 -7.48
C LEU A 97 -14.39 7.71 -6.06
N PHE A 98 -13.47 8.63 -5.84
CA PHE A 98 -13.14 9.14 -4.53
C PHE A 98 -13.57 10.59 -4.31
N ALA A 99 -13.86 10.93 -3.07
CA ALA A 99 -14.02 12.30 -2.62
C ALA A 99 -12.64 12.91 -2.30
N GLU A 100 -12.51 14.21 -2.44
CA GLU A 100 -11.34 14.93 -1.93
C GLU A 100 -11.27 14.82 -0.41
N LEU A 101 -10.09 14.53 0.12
CA LEU A 101 -9.84 14.37 1.55
C LEU A 101 -9.24 15.64 2.13
N ASP A 102 -9.80 16.05 3.25
CA ASP A 102 -9.29 17.08 4.13
C ASP A 102 -9.18 16.48 5.52
N SER A 103 -7.97 16.12 5.92
CA SER A 103 -7.68 15.50 7.22
C SER A 103 -6.74 16.39 8.03
N PRO A 104 -6.92 16.53 9.33
CA PRO A 104 -6.02 17.30 10.19
C PRO A 104 -4.59 16.71 10.22
N TYR A 105 -4.40 15.49 9.74
CA TYR A 105 -3.12 14.80 9.72
C TYR A 105 -2.39 14.89 8.36
N LEU A 106 -2.91 15.61 7.37
CA LEU A 106 -2.26 15.76 6.07
C LEU A 106 -0.87 16.40 6.16
N ALA A 107 -0.70 17.37 7.09
CA ALA A 107 0.58 18.05 7.31
C ALA A 107 1.67 17.10 7.89
N ASP A 108 1.27 15.97 8.44
CA ASP A 108 2.18 14.97 9.00
C ASP A 108 2.66 13.95 7.96
N LEU A 109 2.16 14.02 6.72
CA LEU A 109 2.53 13.12 5.64
C LEU A 109 3.65 13.72 4.77
N PRO A 110 4.50 12.89 4.14
CA PRO A 110 5.50 13.38 3.20
C PRO A 110 4.82 14.06 2.01
N ALA A 111 5.09 15.34 1.77
CA ALA A 111 4.45 16.12 0.71
C ALA A 111 4.60 15.46 -0.68
N ALA A 112 5.73 14.81 -0.96
CA ALA A 112 5.97 14.09 -2.21
C ALA A 112 5.11 12.84 -2.39
N ALA A 113 4.52 12.30 -1.31
CA ALA A 113 3.67 11.11 -1.34
C ALA A 113 2.17 11.45 -1.41
N VAL A 114 1.78 12.70 -1.14
CA VAL A 114 0.39 13.15 -1.18
C VAL A 114 0.06 13.67 -2.59
N PRO A 115 -0.88 13.04 -3.32
CA PRO A 115 -1.30 13.54 -4.63
C PRO A 115 -1.93 14.94 -4.54
N LYS A 116 -1.66 15.80 -5.52
CA LYS A 116 -2.22 17.18 -5.54
C LYS A 116 -3.74 17.21 -5.49
N HIS A 117 -4.42 16.22 -6.08
CA HIS A 117 -5.87 16.13 -6.09
C HIS A 117 -6.48 15.62 -4.78
N ARG A 118 -5.67 15.09 -3.84
CA ARG A 118 -6.08 14.59 -2.51
C ARG A 118 -7.29 13.63 -2.51
N MET A 119 -7.59 12.97 -3.62
CA MET A 119 -8.67 11.98 -3.69
C MET A 119 -8.29 10.68 -2.98
N TRP A 120 -7.01 10.42 -2.80
CA TRP A 120 -6.47 9.41 -1.91
C TRP A 120 -5.22 9.97 -1.23
N ILE A 121 -4.82 9.43 -0.10
CA ILE A 121 -3.66 9.86 0.67
C ILE A 121 -2.88 8.63 1.17
N PRO A 122 -1.55 8.74 1.37
CA PRO A 122 -0.77 7.62 1.88
C PRO A 122 -1.15 7.33 3.35
N ASP A 123 -1.39 6.06 3.65
CA ASP A 123 -1.61 5.57 5.02
C ASP A 123 -0.39 4.88 5.62
N ARG A 124 0.44 4.26 4.77
CA ARG A 124 1.71 3.62 5.11
C ARG A 124 2.67 3.59 3.92
N MET A 125 3.92 3.21 4.17
CA MET A 125 4.98 3.14 3.17
C MET A 125 5.58 1.74 3.11
N ASN A 126 5.96 1.30 1.92
CA ASN A 126 6.86 0.17 1.71
C ASN A 126 8.19 0.70 1.17
N PHE A 127 9.30 0.30 1.75
CA PHE A 127 10.62 0.70 1.28
C PHE A 127 11.34 -0.47 0.62
N PHE A 128 11.78 -0.27 -0.61
CA PHE A 128 12.67 -1.20 -1.29
C PHE A 128 14.07 -1.09 -0.69
N VAL A 129 14.52 -2.16 -0.09
CA VAL A 129 15.84 -2.24 0.56
C VAL A 129 16.63 -3.43 0.03
N VAL A 130 17.92 -3.42 0.26
CA VAL A 130 18.75 -4.58 0.06
C VAL A 130 18.66 -5.46 1.31
N ALA A 131 18.11 -6.68 1.14
CA ALA A 131 18.10 -7.69 2.19
C ALA A 131 19.09 -8.83 1.86
N TYR A 132 19.67 -9.47 2.86
CA TYR A 132 20.66 -10.51 2.65
C TYR A 132 20.57 -11.61 3.71
N ASN A 133 21.00 -12.81 3.36
CA ASN A 133 21.13 -13.91 4.30
C ASN A 133 22.41 -13.75 5.11
N THR A 134 22.30 -13.60 6.44
CA THR A 134 23.42 -13.34 7.34
C THR A 134 24.36 -14.53 7.54
N ALA A 135 23.91 -15.75 7.21
CA ALA A 135 24.74 -16.96 7.23
C ALA A 135 25.54 -17.17 5.93
N LYS A 136 25.18 -16.47 4.83
CA LYS A 136 25.80 -16.62 3.50
C LYS A 136 26.64 -15.41 3.10
N VAL A 137 26.27 -14.22 3.58
CA VAL A 137 26.91 -12.94 3.22
C VAL A 137 27.15 -12.12 4.49
N ARG A 138 28.37 -11.68 4.67
CA ARG A 138 28.71 -10.76 5.75
C ARG A 138 28.33 -9.34 5.35
N ARG A 139 27.91 -8.53 6.33
CA ARG A 139 27.49 -7.14 6.10
C ARG A 139 28.57 -6.30 5.40
N GLU A 140 29.84 -6.55 5.73
CA GLU A 140 31.01 -5.84 5.19
C GLU A 140 31.28 -6.15 3.72
N GLU A 141 30.75 -7.27 3.21
CA GLU A 141 30.85 -7.65 1.80
C GLU A 141 29.87 -6.90 0.90
N LEU A 142 28.81 -6.35 1.50
CA LEU A 142 27.74 -5.69 0.76
C LEU A 142 28.20 -4.32 0.26
N PRO A 143 27.91 -4.01 -1.03
CA PRO A 143 28.16 -2.69 -1.60
C PRO A 143 27.36 -1.59 -0.88
N LYS A 144 27.95 -0.41 -0.79
CA LYS A 144 27.30 0.79 -0.23
C LYS A 144 26.40 1.52 -1.26
N SER A 145 26.42 1.08 -2.50
CA SER A 145 25.62 1.65 -3.60
C SER A 145 25.16 0.57 -4.56
N TYR A 146 24.11 0.83 -5.31
CA TYR A 146 23.62 -0.10 -6.34
C TYR A 146 24.67 -0.41 -7.42
N LEU A 147 25.57 0.54 -7.72
CA LEU A 147 26.65 0.32 -8.69
C LEU A 147 27.57 -0.84 -8.29
N GLY A 148 27.83 -0.99 -6.98
CA GLY A 148 28.68 -2.08 -6.49
C GLY A 148 28.06 -3.47 -6.65
N PHE A 149 26.74 -3.58 -6.84
CA PHE A 149 26.07 -4.85 -7.14
C PHE A 149 26.23 -5.28 -8.60
N LEU A 150 26.83 -4.46 -9.45
CA LEU A 150 27.20 -4.85 -10.82
C LEU A 150 28.51 -5.63 -10.91
N ASP A 151 29.26 -5.78 -9.80
CA ASP A 151 30.45 -6.62 -9.76
C ASP A 151 30.11 -8.08 -10.11
N PRO A 152 30.85 -8.73 -11.03
CA PRO A 152 30.62 -10.12 -11.45
C PRO A 152 30.55 -11.14 -10.29
N LYS A 153 31.13 -10.84 -9.13
CA LYS A 153 31.03 -11.70 -7.92
C LYS A 153 29.58 -11.92 -7.45
N TRP A 154 28.66 -11.02 -7.82
CA TRP A 154 27.25 -11.11 -7.47
C TRP A 154 26.41 -11.94 -8.44
N LYS A 155 26.99 -12.41 -9.55
CA LYS A 155 26.29 -13.26 -10.53
C LYS A 155 25.76 -14.53 -9.86
N GLY A 156 24.46 -14.79 -10.04
CA GLY A 156 23.77 -15.93 -9.44
C GLY A 156 23.53 -15.83 -7.92
N ARG A 157 23.83 -14.66 -7.31
CA ARG A 157 23.62 -14.41 -5.87
C ARG A 157 22.52 -13.40 -5.57
N ILE A 158 22.08 -12.66 -6.60
CA ILE A 158 21.07 -11.58 -6.48
C ILE A 158 19.69 -12.12 -6.81
N GLY A 159 18.69 -11.71 -6.02
CA GLY A 159 17.27 -11.88 -6.31
C GLY A 159 16.55 -10.54 -6.44
N ILE A 160 15.52 -10.51 -7.28
CA ILE A 160 14.60 -9.37 -7.46
C ILE A 160 13.16 -9.88 -7.52
N GLU A 161 12.21 -9.02 -7.19
CA GLU A 161 10.78 -9.34 -7.33
C GLU A 161 10.32 -9.12 -8.79
N ALA A 162 9.39 -9.95 -9.26
CA ALA A 162 9.01 -10.04 -10.68
C ALA A 162 8.23 -8.82 -11.21
N THR A 163 7.66 -7.97 -10.34
CA THR A 163 6.76 -6.89 -10.75
C THR A 163 7.25 -5.49 -10.36
N ASP A 164 8.55 -5.35 -10.05
CA ASP A 164 9.13 -4.10 -9.54
C ASP A 164 9.59 -3.11 -10.64
N ALA A 165 8.86 -3.08 -11.76
CA ALA A 165 9.13 -2.12 -12.84
C ALA A 165 9.10 -0.65 -12.36
N GLU A 166 8.28 -0.33 -11.35
CA GLU A 166 8.21 1.01 -10.77
C GLU A 166 9.47 1.40 -9.98
N TRP A 167 10.11 0.42 -9.29
CA TRP A 167 11.39 0.63 -8.64
C TRP A 167 12.46 0.97 -9.68
N MET A 168 12.55 0.19 -10.77
CA MET A 168 13.43 0.48 -11.89
C MET A 168 13.15 1.86 -12.50
N ALA A 169 11.89 2.18 -12.79
CA ALA A 169 11.48 3.46 -13.36
C ALA A 169 11.93 4.64 -12.51
N THR A 170 11.72 4.54 -11.18
CA THR A 170 12.09 5.57 -10.22
C THR A 170 13.62 5.79 -10.20
N LEU A 171 14.40 4.71 -10.16
CA LEU A 171 15.86 4.78 -10.16
C LEU A 171 16.41 5.29 -11.50
N VAL A 172 15.85 4.84 -12.64
CA VAL A 172 16.25 5.33 -13.98
C VAL A 172 16.04 6.83 -14.08
N LYS A 173 14.90 7.34 -13.63
CA LYS A 173 14.64 8.80 -13.60
C LYS A 173 15.60 9.53 -12.67
N LYS A 174 15.86 8.98 -11.49
CA LYS A 174 16.77 9.57 -10.49
C LYS A 174 18.22 9.65 -10.99
N TRP A 175 18.67 8.67 -11.78
CA TRP A 175 20.05 8.58 -12.27
C TRP A 175 20.26 9.23 -13.65
N GLY A 176 19.21 9.86 -14.23
CA GLY A 176 19.30 10.56 -15.50
C GLY A 176 19.16 9.64 -16.73
N GLY A 177 17.98 8.99 -16.85
CA GLY A 177 17.55 8.29 -18.06
C GLY A 177 18.53 7.22 -18.56
N GLU A 178 19.37 7.56 -19.53
CA GLU A 178 20.28 6.59 -20.17
C GLU A 178 21.30 5.96 -19.21
N ALA A 179 21.84 6.70 -18.25
CA ALA A 179 22.74 6.16 -17.25
C ALA A 179 22.05 5.12 -16.36
N GLY A 180 20.79 5.40 -15.97
CA GLY A 180 19.96 4.46 -15.25
C GLY A 180 19.63 3.21 -16.05
N LEU A 181 19.26 3.35 -17.33
CA LEU A 181 19.01 2.21 -18.22
C LEU A 181 20.26 1.35 -18.41
N ALA A 182 21.43 1.98 -18.58
CA ALA A 182 22.70 1.26 -18.70
C ALA A 182 23.00 0.43 -17.43
N HIS A 183 22.67 0.96 -16.23
CA HIS A 183 22.80 0.22 -14.98
C HIS A 183 21.92 -1.05 -15.00
N PHE A 184 20.64 -0.94 -15.36
CA PHE A 184 19.71 -2.08 -15.35
C PHE A 184 20.05 -3.11 -16.43
N ARG A 185 20.55 -2.70 -17.61
CA ARG A 185 21.08 -3.62 -18.63
C ARG A 185 22.25 -4.45 -18.06
N LYS A 186 23.21 -3.81 -17.38
CA LYS A 186 24.33 -4.52 -16.72
C LYS A 186 23.87 -5.43 -15.58
N LEU A 187 22.87 -5.00 -14.79
CA LEU A 187 22.28 -5.84 -13.76
C LEU A 187 21.65 -7.10 -14.35
N ALA A 188 20.97 -6.98 -15.50
CA ALA A 188 20.36 -8.12 -16.20
C ALA A 188 21.40 -9.14 -16.69
N GLU A 189 22.62 -8.70 -17.07
CA GLU A 189 23.74 -9.59 -17.45
C GLU A 189 24.19 -10.50 -16.31
N LEU A 190 23.97 -10.08 -15.05
CA LEU A 190 24.24 -10.90 -13.87
C LEU A 190 23.19 -12.00 -13.64
N ARG A 191 22.09 -11.99 -14.40
CA ARG A 191 20.98 -12.94 -14.33
C ARG A 191 20.43 -13.10 -12.90
N PRO A 192 19.85 -12.03 -12.33
CA PRO A 192 19.26 -12.12 -11.02
C PRO A 192 18.13 -13.17 -11.01
N ASP A 193 17.97 -13.84 -9.88
CA ASP A 193 16.87 -14.78 -9.64
C ASP A 193 15.56 -13.98 -9.45
N VAL A 194 14.60 -14.19 -10.36
CA VAL A 194 13.34 -13.44 -10.36
C VAL A 194 12.26 -14.23 -9.65
N ARG A 195 11.68 -13.66 -8.61
CA ARG A 195 10.66 -14.32 -7.78
C ARG A 195 9.40 -13.44 -7.68
N LYS A 196 8.24 -14.07 -7.80
CA LYS A 196 6.97 -13.35 -7.71
C LYS A 196 6.45 -13.31 -6.28
N GLY A 197 6.50 -12.15 -5.67
CA GLY A 197 6.01 -11.84 -4.31
C GLY A 197 7.13 -11.44 -3.35
N HIS A 198 7.01 -10.24 -2.79
CA HIS A 198 8.01 -9.69 -1.84
C HIS A 198 8.15 -10.51 -0.55
N VAL A 199 7.06 -11.17 -0.10
CA VAL A 199 7.11 -12.07 1.06
C VAL A 199 7.94 -13.30 0.70
N LEU A 200 7.66 -13.94 -0.45
CA LEU A 200 8.39 -15.10 -0.92
C LEU A 200 9.88 -14.78 -1.12
N LEU A 201 10.21 -13.65 -1.74
CA LEU A 201 11.61 -13.26 -1.92
C LEU A 201 12.33 -13.14 -0.57
N ALA A 202 11.72 -12.52 0.43
CA ALA A 202 12.30 -12.42 1.76
C ALA A 202 12.46 -13.79 2.43
N GLU A 203 11.50 -14.70 2.28
CA GLU A 203 11.57 -16.08 2.80
C GLU A 203 12.68 -16.89 2.13
N LEU A 204 12.87 -16.77 0.80
CA LEU A 204 13.95 -17.43 0.07
C LEU A 204 15.33 -16.90 0.48
N ILE A 205 15.43 -15.59 0.80
CA ILE A 205 16.64 -15.04 1.38
C ILE A 205 16.90 -15.61 2.76
N ALA A 206 15.89 -15.66 3.62
CA ALA A 206 16.02 -16.25 4.95
C ALA A 206 16.42 -17.73 4.90
N ALA A 207 15.89 -18.48 3.93
CA ALA A 207 16.26 -19.90 3.68
C ALA A 207 17.67 -20.07 3.08
N GLY A 208 18.27 -18.98 2.55
CA GLY A 208 19.59 -19.01 1.89
C GLY A 208 19.58 -19.52 0.44
N GLU A 209 18.40 -19.65 -0.17
CA GLU A 209 18.26 -19.95 -1.60
C GLU A 209 18.64 -18.75 -2.46
N VAL A 210 18.28 -17.54 -2.02
CA VAL A 210 18.75 -16.26 -2.55
C VAL A 210 19.67 -15.64 -1.51
N GLN A 211 20.85 -15.19 -1.93
CA GLN A 211 21.82 -14.65 -0.97
C GLN A 211 21.56 -13.18 -0.66
N VAL A 212 21.21 -12.39 -1.68
CA VAL A 212 20.95 -10.94 -1.58
C VAL A 212 19.74 -10.57 -2.44
N GLY A 213 18.76 -9.90 -1.89
CA GLY A 213 17.61 -9.35 -2.62
C GLY A 213 17.73 -7.84 -2.75
N LEU A 214 17.56 -7.29 -3.94
CA LEU A 214 17.64 -5.84 -4.18
C LEU A 214 16.30 -5.12 -4.03
N THR A 215 15.18 -5.83 -4.08
CA THR A 215 13.83 -5.26 -4.06
C THR A 215 12.96 -5.86 -2.96
N VAL A 216 13.51 -6.06 -1.78
CA VAL A 216 12.78 -6.57 -0.63
C VAL A 216 12.12 -5.41 0.12
N TYR A 217 10.88 -5.56 0.57
CA TYR A 217 10.33 -4.60 1.51
C TYR A 217 10.94 -4.79 2.89
N ASN A 218 11.45 -3.69 3.46
CA ASN A 218 12.12 -3.72 4.76
C ASN A 218 11.24 -4.31 5.86
N ALA A 219 9.93 -4.04 5.87
CA ALA A 219 9.00 -4.62 6.82
C ALA A 219 8.93 -6.16 6.75
N ASN A 220 9.08 -6.75 5.55
CA ASN A 220 9.10 -8.21 5.38
C ASN A 220 10.40 -8.81 5.93
N ALA A 221 11.54 -8.22 5.58
CA ALA A 221 12.84 -8.65 6.10
C ALA A 221 12.90 -8.52 7.62
N GLU A 222 12.44 -7.39 8.16
CA GLU A 222 12.39 -7.14 9.61
C GLU A 222 11.48 -8.13 10.34
N SER A 223 10.33 -8.47 9.76
CA SER A 223 9.41 -9.46 10.34
C SER A 223 10.08 -10.84 10.49
N LEU A 224 10.84 -11.28 9.49
CA LEU A 224 11.58 -12.55 9.54
C LEU A 224 12.78 -12.47 10.51
N LYS A 225 13.51 -11.36 10.52
CA LYS A 225 14.61 -11.09 11.45
C LYS A 225 14.16 -11.18 12.91
N ARG A 226 13.02 -10.55 13.24
CA ARG A 226 12.42 -10.61 14.60
C ARG A 226 12.03 -12.02 15.03
N LYS A 227 11.73 -12.90 14.07
CA LYS A 227 11.45 -14.33 14.33
C LYS A 227 12.72 -15.17 14.43
N GLY A 228 13.90 -14.57 14.37
CA GLY A 228 15.19 -15.25 14.47
C GLY A 228 15.70 -15.85 13.17
N ALA A 229 15.08 -15.53 12.02
CA ALA A 229 15.59 -16.00 10.73
C ALA A 229 16.94 -15.33 10.38
N PRO A 230 17.85 -16.01 9.67
CA PRO A 230 19.16 -15.48 9.30
C PRO A 230 19.05 -14.49 8.13
N ILE A 231 18.32 -13.40 8.32
CA ILE A 231 18.12 -12.32 7.35
C ILE A 231 18.35 -10.97 8.03
N ASP A 232 18.98 -10.05 7.31
CA ASP A 232 19.08 -8.65 7.71
C ASP A 232 18.96 -7.76 6.46
N TRP A 233 18.87 -6.45 6.64
CA TRP A 233 18.66 -5.52 5.55
C TRP A 233 19.42 -4.20 5.79
N LEU A 234 19.61 -3.45 4.70
CA LEU A 234 20.21 -2.11 4.74
C LEU A 234 19.57 -1.19 3.68
N PRO A 235 19.43 0.11 3.98
CA PRO A 235 18.90 1.11 3.07
C PRO A 235 19.96 1.60 2.10
N VAL A 236 20.17 0.90 0.97
CA VAL A 236 21.12 1.34 -0.06
C VAL A 236 20.52 2.51 -0.82
N GLN A 237 21.25 3.63 -0.87
CA GLN A 237 20.79 4.85 -1.52
C GLN A 237 20.90 4.79 -3.07
N PRO A 238 19.93 5.38 -3.78
CA PRO A 238 18.68 5.96 -3.26
C PRO A 238 17.66 4.88 -2.89
N VAL A 239 17.13 4.95 -1.66
CA VAL A 239 16.02 4.10 -1.24
C VAL A 239 14.76 4.55 -1.95
N VAL A 240 14.01 3.61 -2.51
CA VAL A 240 12.72 3.88 -3.16
C VAL A 240 11.59 3.55 -2.18
N ALA A 241 10.66 4.48 -2.04
CA ALA A 241 9.48 4.36 -1.19
C ALA A 241 8.21 4.22 -2.04
N ARG A 242 7.43 3.18 -1.79
CA ARG A 242 6.14 2.94 -2.42
C ARG A 242 5.01 3.25 -1.43
N PRO A 243 4.20 4.30 -1.66
CA PRO A 243 3.04 4.58 -0.85
C PRO A 243 1.97 3.49 -0.99
N GLN A 244 1.24 3.27 0.09
CA GLN A 244 -0.05 2.60 0.09
C GLN A 244 -1.09 3.68 0.36
N GLY A 245 -2.27 3.59 -0.22
CA GLY A 245 -3.24 4.67 -0.18
C GLY A 245 -4.57 4.29 0.45
N ILE A 246 -5.19 5.26 1.10
CA ILE A 246 -6.54 5.18 1.64
C ILE A 246 -7.40 6.31 1.09
N ALA A 247 -8.67 6.06 0.83
CA ALA A 247 -9.62 7.03 0.28
C ALA A 247 -11.03 6.82 0.79
N VAL A 248 -11.81 7.90 0.81
CA VAL A 248 -13.26 7.85 1.01
C VAL A 248 -13.95 7.78 -0.35
N ALA A 249 -14.86 6.84 -0.53
CA ALA A 249 -15.65 6.75 -1.75
C ALA A 249 -16.50 8.02 -1.94
N ARG A 250 -16.59 8.52 -3.17
CA ARG A 250 -17.36 9.75 -3.50
C ARG A 250 -18.83 9.65 -3.10
N ASN A 251 -19.42 8.47 -3.29
CA ASN A 251 -20.80 8.18 -2.97
C ASN A 251 -20.89 7.20 -1.78
N ALA A 252 -20.02 7.36 -0.80
CA ALA A 252 -20.01 6.54 0.40
C ALA A 252 -21.39 6.59 1.08
N PRO A 253 -22.00 5.44 1.42
CA PRO A 253 -23.25 5.40 2.19
C PRO A 253 -23.13 6.08 3.57
N ASN A 254 -21.94 5.96 4.18
CA ASN A 254 -21.65 6.48 5.54
C ASN A 254 -20.44 7.44 5.52
N PRO A 255 -20.54 8.62 4.87
CA PRO A 255 -19.38 9.47 4.60
C PRO A 255 -18.73 10.05 5.86
N LYS A 256 -19.49 10.27 6.94
CA LYS A 256 -18.94 10.74 8.23
C LYS A 256 -18.13 9.64 8.91
N ALA A 257 -18.65 8.41 8.97
CA ALA A 257 -17.93 7.26 9.51
C ALA A 257 -16.67 6.96 8.68
N ALA A 258 -16.76 7.05 7.34
CA ALA A 258 -15.63 6.87 6.43
C ALA A 258 -14.50 7.87 6.70
N ARG A 259 -14.81 9.17 6.82
CA ARG A 259 -13.82 10.20 7.15
C ARG A 259 -13.20 9.98 8.53
N ALA A 260 -14.03 9.65 9.53
CA ALA A 260 -13.54 9.35 10.86
C ALA A 260 -12.58 8.14 10.87
N PHE A 261 -12.83 7.12 10.04
CA PHE A 261 -11.93 5.98 9.90
C PHE A 261 -10.60 6.38 9.24
N VAL A 262 -10.63 7.16 8.16
CA VAL A 262 -9.42 7.67 7.52
C VAL A 262 -8.61 8.52 8.49
N ASP A 263 -9.26 9.44 9.22
CA ASP A 263 -8.59 10.26 10.23
C ASP A 263 -8.01 9.41 11.37
N PHE A 264 -8.70 8.35 11.78
CA PHE A 264 -8.17 7.41 12.77
C PHE A 264 -6.91 6.71 12.26
N VAL A 265 -6.90 6.18 11.03
CA VAL A 265 -5.75 5.50 10.44
C VAL A 265 -4.54 6.45 10.35
N LEU A 266 -4.77 7.71 10.01
CA LEU A 266 -3.72 8.74 9.91
C LEU A 266 -3.30 9.36 11.24
N SER A 267 -4.11 9.21 12.29
CA SER A 267 -3.80 9.73 13.61
C SER A 267 -2.53 9.09 14.20
N PRO A 268 -1.87 9.73 15.18
CA PRO A 268 -0.75 9.10 15.88
C PRO A 268 -1.07 7.69 16.38
N GLN A 269 -2.27 7.49 16.95
CA GLN A 269 -2.71 6.18 17.41
C GLN A 269 -2.79 5.12 16.31
N GLY A 270 -3.34 5.46 15.14
CA GLY A 270 -3.43 4.55 14.00
C GLY A 270 -2.06 4.24 13.41
N GLN A 271 -1.20 5.25 13.32
CA GLN A 271 0.15 5.10 12.80
C GLN A 271 1.07 4.30 13.75
N GLU A 272 0.95 4.48 15.07
CA GLU A 272 1.64 3.67 16.08
C GLU A 272 1.14 2.21 16.07
N LEU A 273 -0.15 2.00 15.82
CA LEU A 273 -0.70 0.65 15.66
C LEU A 273 -0.10 -0.05 14.43
N LEU A 274 0.09 0.64 13.30
CA LEU A 274 0.82 0.11 12.14
C LEU A 274 2.25 -0.30 12.52
N VAL A 275 2.96 0.54 13.28
CA VAL A 275 4.31 0.23 13.77
C VAL A 275 4.30 -1.02 14.65
N SER A 276 3.33 -1.16 15.55
CA SER A 276 3.22 -2.35 16.41
C SER A 276 3.03 -3.65 15.63
N MET A 277 2.40 -3.55 14.45
CA MET A 277 2.24 -4.66 13.50
C MET A 277 3.46 -4.84 12.58
N GLY A 278 4.54 -4.08 12.80
CA GLY A 278 5.77 -4.16 12.00
C GLY A 278 5.66 -3.47 10.64
N ARG A 279 4.69 -2.55 10.47
CA ARG A 279 4.53 -1.76 9.25
C ARG A 279 5.18 -0.39 9.39
N VAL A 280 5.48 0.22 8.24
CA VAL A 280 6.08 1.54 8.22
C VAL A 280 4.98 2.58 8.09
N PRO A 281 4.83 3.49 9.07
CA PRO A 281 3.82 4.53 9.03
C PRO A 281 4.10 5.52 7.90
N ALA A 282 3.04 6.15 7.35
CA ALA A 282 3.21 7.26 6.43
C ALA A 282 3.55 8.57 7.16
N SER A 283 3.14 8.70 8.43
CA SER A 283 3.38 9.90 9.22
C SER A 283 4.87 10.15 9.47
N THR A 284 5.33 11.36 9.17
CA THR A 284 6.69 11.83 9.47
C THR A 284 6.92 12.09 10.97
N LYS A 285 5.84 12.12 11.76
CA LYS A 285 5.88 12.29 13.21
C LYS A 285 6.13 10.98 13.96
N VAL A 286 5.80 9.86 13.33
CA VAL A 286 6.01 8.51 13.91
C VAL A 286 7.25 7.90 13.28
N ARG A 287 8.39 8.05 13.94
CA ARG A 287 9.69 7.56 13.46
C ARG A 287 10.03 6.21 14.09
N THR A 288 10.61 5.35 13.27
CA THR A 288 11.15 4.05 13.66
C THR A 288 12.43 3.78 12.89
N HIS A 289 13.23 2.77 13.28
CA HIS A 289 14.39 2.35 12.49
C HIS A 289 14.02 1.88 11.07
N LEU A 290 12.71 1.65 10.79
CA LEU A 290 12.22 1.24 9.47
C LEU A 290 12.03 2.42 8.50
N ASN A 291 12.07 3.67 8.94
CA ASN A 291 11.90 4.88 8.11
C ASN A 291 12.87 6.01 8.45
N ASP A 292 13.90 5.74 9.27
CA ASP A 292 14.89 6.75 9.67
C ASP A 292 16.07 6.83 8.68
N PHE A 293 15.75 7.09 7.42
CA PHE A 293 16.70 7.30 6.32
C PHE A 293 16.06 8.13 5.20
N GLU A 294 16.89 8.73 4.35
CA GLU A 294 16.42 9.42 3.15
C GLU A 294 15.84 8.46 2.12
N TYR A 295 14.83 8.89 1.38
CA TYR A 295 14.20 8.10 0.34
C TYR A 295 13.63 8.94 -0.80
N THR A 296 13.37 8.29 -1.92
CA THR A 296 12.66 8.85 -3.09
C THR A 296 11.31 8.16 -3.21
N VAL A 297 10.24 8.92 -3.27
CA VAL A 297 8.89 8.38 -3.41
C VAL A 297 8.63 8.00 -4.87
N VAL A 298 8.05 6.83 -5.10
CA VAL A 298 7.48 6.47 -6.40
C VAL A 298 6.37 7.46 -6.73
N ASP A 299 6.44 8.09 -7.90
CA ASP A 299 5.34 8.90 -8.41
C ASP A 299 4.28 7.98 -9.06
N PRO A 300 3.15 7.72 -8.39
CA PRO A 300 2.16 6.77 -8.87
C PRO A 300 1.46 7.25 -10.15
N ILE A 301 1.38 8.57 -10.39
CA ILE A 301 0.81 9.15 -11.60
C ILE A 301 1.71 8.81 -12.80
N THR A 302 3.00 9.12 -12.69
CA THR A 302 3.96 8.84 -13.78
C THR A 302 4.12 7.34 -14.02
N VAL A 303 4.12 6.53 -12.95
CA VAL A 303 4.20 5.06 -13.08
C VAL A 303 2.99 4.53 -13.83
N LEU A 304 1.79 4.99 -13.52
CA LEU A 304 0.57 4.57 -14.20
C LEU A 304 0.56 5.01 -15.69
N ASP A 305 0.97 6.25 -15.98
CA ASP A 305 0.99 6.80 -17.35
C ASP A 305 2.02 6.09 -18.26
N GLU A 306 3.12 5.64 -17.68
CA GLU A 306 4.20 4.96 -18.39
C GLU A 306 4.24 3.44 -18.09
N GLN A 307 3.19 2.87 -17.51
CA GLN A 307 3.16 1.51 -17.00
C GLN A 307 3.56 0.47 -18.05
N ASP A 308 2.97 0.54 -19.23
CA ASP A 308 3.24 -0.41 -20.31
C ASP A 308 4.69 -0.36 -20.76
N LYS A 309 5.27 0.84 -20.84
CA LYS A 309 6.68 1.05 -21.19
C LYS A 309 7.60 0.39 -20.17
N TRP A 310 7.38 0.64 -18.88
CA TRP A 310 8.25 0.14 -17.83
C TRP A 310 8.07 -1.35 -17.58
N ASN A 311 6.84 -1.87 -17.65
CA ASN A 311 6.57 -3.30 -17.56
C ASN A 311 7.21 -4.06 -18.73
N LYS A 312 7.05 -3.56 -19.95
CA LYS A 312 7.68 -4.17 -21.13
C LYS A 312 9.20 -4.23 -21.00
N LEU A 313 9.83 -3.12 -20.59
CA LEU A 313 11.27 -3.07 -20.39
C LEU A 313 11.74 -4.01 -19.27
N TRP A 314 11.00 -4.07 -18.15
CA TRP A 314 11.28 -4.99 -17.06
C TRP A 314 11.22 -6.45 -17.51
N GLU A 315 10.15 -6.81 -18.23
CA GLU A 315 10.01 -8.15 -18.82
C GLU A 315 11.15 -8.49 -19.78
N GLU A 316 11.54 -7.57 -20.65
CA GLU A 316 12.63 -7.77 -21.61
C GLU A 316 13.97 -8.01 -20.90
N LEU A 317 14.25 -7.25 -19.83
CA LEU A 317 15.52 -7.32 -19.11
C LEU A 317 15.61 -8.54 -18.19
N PHE A 318 14.53 -8.88 -17.48
CA PHE A 318 14.61 -9.81 -16.35
C PHE A 318 13.75 -11.06 -16.47
N ILE A 319 12.65 -11.03 -17.24
CA ILE A 319 11.73 -12.18 -17.34
C ILE A 319 11.98 -12.99 -18.61
N ARG A 320 12.12 -12.33 -19.76
CA ARG A 320 12.29 -13.00 -21.07
C ARG A 320 13.74 -13.28 -21.43
N ALA A 321 14.69 -12.83 -20.61
CA ALA A 321 16.13 -13.02 -20.82
C ALA A 321 16.60 -14.46 -20.53
N GLU A 322 15.73 -15.47 -20.64
CA GLU A 322 16.17 -16.87 -20.62
C GLU A 322 17.11 -17.16 -21.79
N PRO A 323 18.19 -17.90 -21.57
CA PRO A 323 19.11 -18.22 -22.64
C PRO A 323 18.41 -19.04 -23.72
N LYS A 324 18.51 -18.61 -24.97
CA LYS A 324 18.41 -19.57 -26.08
C LYS A 324 19.39 -20.70 -25.76
N ARG A 325 18.83 -21.86 -25.39
CA ARG A 325 19.60 -23.11 -25.24
C ARG A 325 20.33 -23.44 -26.52
#